data_470c502306d8c49a10e167dcd57f2a5c
#
_entry.id   470c502306d8c49a10e167dcd57f2a5c
#
_cell.length_a   1.000
_cell.length_b   1.000
_cell.length_c   1.000
_cell.angle_alpha   90.00
_cell.angle_beta   90.00
_cell.angle_gamma   90.00
#
_symmetry.space_group_name_H-M   'P 1'
#
loop_
_entity.id
_entity.type
_entity.pdbx_description
1 polymer ?
#
loop_
_entity_poly.entity_id
_entity_poly.type
_entity_poly.pdbx_seq_one_letter_code
_entity_poly.pdbx_strand_id
1 'polypeptide(L)'
;LEYFKNFRHVLILVSQNGQVVLSNDPTAQIDSAGFERLRERATTGFDDRRVGSLDLGPNFTLRFLVVPVRGSDPLLRSMLVAADLREVSFAPAALLRSMLVTAPVVLLVSLLLGYSLAGNSIRPIEQVVSELAAITDGRSLHRRLPVDRRASAEVATLVNAVNGMFARLEQSFAAQQRFVADASHELKTPLMVLRAGVERALTSESGSGGDSLQPLDESLEEVNRMSELVDNLLTLARADEGRAPLAVAECDLRELVSEAAETAHILAEGRNISVGTVLPDQEVRMAVDRTRIRQLLLNLVTNAVKYSLDGGELAIELNAAEDQVQLAVRDTGIGIAAGDLPHIFDRFWRADPVRSREGERTGSGLGLAITKWIAEAHGGTITVQSRPGRGTVFTVSLPRTAPVVG
;
A
#
# COMPACT_ATOMS: atom_id res chain seq x y z
N LEU A 1 47.70 -22.41 62.40
CA LEU A 1 47.00 -23.61 62.95
C LEU A 1 45.55 -23.29 63.33
N GLU A 2 45.20 -22.13 63.86
CA GLU A 2 43.82 -21.80 64.20
C GLU A 2 42.85 -21.72 62.98
N TYR A 3 43.37 -21.40 61.82
CA TYR A 3 42.59 -21.34 60.56
C TYR A 3 42.01 -22.70 60.13
N PHE A 4 42.64 -23.78 60.53
CA PHE A 4 42.25 -25.16 60.14
C PHE A 4 41.21 -25.78 61.10
N LYS A 5 40.91 -25.18 62.26
CA LYS A 5 39.90 -25.69 63.20
C LYS A 5 38.48 -25.59 62.66
N ASN A 6 38.22 -24.70 61.74
CA ASN A 6 36.89 -24.45 61.18
C ASN A 6 36.71 -25.07 59.76
N PHE A 7 37.60 -25.97 59.35
CA PHE A 7 37.49 -26.64 58.08
C PHE A 7 36.31 -27.64 58.10
N ARG A 8 35.46 -27.56 57.08
CA ARG A 8 34.22 -28.41 56.99
C ARG A 8 34.47 -29.85 56.64
N HIS A 9 35.73 -30.24 56.31
CA HIS A 9 36.10 -31.57 55.94
C HIS A 9 37.10 -32.11 56.96
N VAL A 10 37.21 -33.48 57.06
CA VAL A 10 38.20 -34.10 57.92
C VAL A 10 39.60 -33.75 57.43
N LEU A 11 40.39 -33.20 58.31
CA LEU A 11 41.76 -32.78 58.03
C LEU A 11 42.71 -33.49 58.96
N ILE A 12 43.75 -34.14 58.49
CA ILE A 12 44.85 -34.74 59.25
C ILE A 12 46.15 -34.15 58.71
N LEU A 13 46.90 -33.48 59.56
CA LEU A 13 48.26 -32.99 59.26
C LEU A 13 49.29 -33.92 59.90
N VAL A 14 50.25 -34.37 59.12
CA VAL A 14 51.33 -35.33 59.60
C VAL A 14 52.67 -34.61 59.53
N SER A 15 53.42 -34.74 60.60
CA SER A 15 54.79 -34.23 60.76
C SER A 15 55.77 -34.99 59.93
N GLN A 16 57.02 -34.51 59.83
CA GLN A 16 58.11 -35.19 59.20
C GLN A 16 58.48 -36.52 59.90
N ASN A 17 58.22 -36.65 61.20
CA ASN A 17 58.47 -37.86 62.01
C ASN A 17 57.30 -38.84 61.96
N GLY A 18 56.29 -38.64 61.12
CA GLY A 18 55.11 -39.49 61.01
C GLY A 18 54.05 -39.31 62.13
N GLN A 19 54.23 -38.32 62.99
CA GLN A 19 53.25 -38.03 64.03
C GLN A 19 52.14 -37.09 63.53
N VAL A 20 50.89 -37.26 63.97
CA VAL A 20 49.80 -36.39 63.69
C VAL A 20 49.95 -35.10 64.49
N VAL A 21 50.08 -33.98 63.78
CA VAL A 21 50.24 -32.62 64.38
C VAL A 21 48.91 -32.01 64.68
N LEU A 22 47.96 -32.20 63.78
CA LEU A 22 46.58 -31.68 63.91
C LEU A 22 45.62 -32.68 63.27
N SER A 23 44.51 -32.92 63.92
CA SER A 23 43.37 -33.60 63.33
C SER A 23 42.09 -32.87 63.65
N ASN A 24 41.18 -32.80 62.69
CA ASN A 24 39.89 -32.23 62.83
C ASN A 24 38.86 -33.19 62.19
N ASP A 25 37.83 -33.56 62.93
CA ASP A 25 36.64 -34.25 62.45
C ASP A 25 35.42 -33.39 62.74
N PRO A 26 35.02 -32.52 61.81
CA PRO A 26 33.91 -31.62 62.00
C PRO A 26 32.56 -32.36 62.04
N THR A 27 32.49 -33.60 61.58
CA THR A 27 31.24 -34.37 61.54
C THR A 27 31.01 -35.18 62.82
N ALA A 28 32.05 -35.39 63.58
CA ALA A 28 32.05 -36.28 64.79
C ALA A 28 31.44 -37.69 64.53
N GLN A 29 31.46 -38.12 63.28
CA GLN A 29 30.82 -39.37 62.82
C GLN A 29 31.86 -40.51 62.59
N ILE A 30 33.13 -40.18 62.67
CA ILE A 30 34.18 -41.14 62.45
C ILE A 30 34.52 -41.81 63.78
N ASP A 31 34.32 -43.09 63.83
CA ASP A 31 34.73 -43.87 64.97
C ASP A 31 36.28 -43.94 65.17
N SER A 32 36.71 -44.26 66.34
CA SER A 32 38.15 -44.30 66.63
C SER A 32 38.95 -45.25 65.70
N ALA A 33 38.30 -46.30 65.19
CA ALA A 33 38.94 -47.27 64.28
C ALA A 33 39.05 -46.72 62.88
N GLY A 34 38.00 -45.95 62.43
CA GLY A 34 38.01 -45.26 61.14
C GLY A 34 39.00 -44.11 61.10
N PHE A 35 39.12 -43.39 62.21
CA PHE A 35 40.11 -42.34 62.35
C PHE A 35 41.54 -42.86 62.31
N GLU A 36 41.84 -44.00 62.98
CA GLU A 36 43.12 -44.63 62.91
C GLU A 36 43.47 -45.14 61.48
N ARG A 37 42.47 -45.63 60.73
CA ARG A 37 42.70 -46.05 59.35
C ARG A 37 42.98 -44.83 58.42
N LEU A 38 42.35 -43.71 58.65
CA LEU A 38 42.69 -42.45 57.92
C LEU A 38 44.10 -41.98 58.31
N ARG A 39 44.44 -42.08 59.61
CA ARG A 39 45.74 -41.70 60.14
C ARG A 39 46.82 -42.55 59.52
N GLU A 40 46.63 -43.88 59.46
CA GLU A 40 47.57 -44.84 58.84
C GLU A 40 47.77 -44.51 57.35
N ARG A 41 46.66 -44.15 56.63
CA ARG A 41 46.74 -43.70 55.23
C ARG A 41 47.44 -42.34 55.06
N ALA A 42 47.32 -41.45 56.02
CA ALA A 42 48.01 -40.17 56.03
C ALA A 42 49.52 -40.32 56.33
N THR A 43 49.90 -41.37 57.07
CA THR A 43 51.29 -41.64 57.47
C THR A 43 52.03 -42.56 56.52
N THR A 44 51.35 -43.35 55.68
CA THR A 44 51.96 -44.23 54.68
C THR A 44 51.96 -43.66 53.29
N GLY A 45 53.11 -43.48 52.65
CA GLY A 45 53.22 -43.11 51.22
C GLY A 45 53.28 -41.63 50.91
N PHE A 46 54.36 -41.04 51.32
CA PHE A 46 54.52 -39.57 51.40
C PHE A 46 54.90 -38.84 50.11
N ASP A 47 55.21 -39.49 49.01
CA ASP A 47 55.86 -38.83 47.87
C ASP A 47 54.93 -38.44 46.75
N ASP A 48 53.66 -38.93 46.69
CA ASP A 48 52.75 -38.66 45.64
C ASP A 48 51.33 -38.27 46.13
N ARG A 49 50.62 -37.50 45.31
CA ARG A 49 49.19 -37.26 45.52
C ARG A 49 48.42 -38.55 45.40
N ARG A 50 47.72 -38.95 46.45
CA ARG A 50 46.85 -40.11 46.42
C ARG A 50 45.44 -39.80 46.74
N VAL A 51 44.54 -40.26 45.86
CA VAL A 51 43.07 -40.20 46.07
C VAL A 51 42.60 -41.59 46.36
N GLY A 52 41.86 -41.78 47.41
CA GLY A 52 41.28 -43.05 47.79
C GLY A 52 39.91 -42.91 48.40
N SER A 53 39.22 -44.01 48.59
CA SER A 53 37.97 -44.06 49.34
C SER A 53 38.19 -45.02 50.54
N LEU A 54 37.58 -44.69 51.66
CA LEU A 54 37.58 -45.49 52.86
C LEU A 54 36.14 -45.73 53.30
N ASP A 55 35.73 -47.01 53.30
CA ASP A 55 34.40 -47.37 53.83
C ASP A 55 34.52 -47.55 55.34
N LEU A 56 33.65 -46.75 56.02
CA LEU A 56 33.61 -46.73 57.50
C LEU A 56 32.33 -47.38 58.05
N GLY A 57 31.47 -47.90 57.15
CA GLY A 57 30.28 -48.64 57.54
C GLY A 57 29.25 -48.66 56.42
N PRO A 58 28.08 -49.32 56.54
CA PRO A 58 27.05 -49.36 55.56
C PRO A 58 26.49 -47.95 55.38
N ASN A 59 26.75 -47.33 54.25
CA ASN A 59 26.36 -45.98 53.85
C ASN A 59 27.29 -44.84 54.30
N PHE A 60 28.53 -45.10 54.78
CA PHE A 60 29.46 -44.03 55.11
C PHE A 60 30.78 -44.21 54.44
N THR A 61 31.00 -43.64 53.30
CA THR A 61 32.23 -43.70 52.54
C THR A 61 32.88 -42.34 52.46
N LEU A 62 34.07 -42.21 52.97
CA LEU A 62 34.87 -41.00 52.85
C LEU A 62 35.78 -41.08 51.62
N ARG A 63 35.81 -40.06 50.86
CA ARG A 63 36.84 -39.90 49.83
C ARG A 63 37.93 -39.02 50.38
N PHE A 64 39.16 -39.51 50.33
CA PHE A 64 40.29 -38.77 50.86
C PHE A 64 41.33 -38.45 49.78
N LEU A 65 42.02 -37.35 49.97
CA LEU A 65 43.17 -36.91 49.18
C LEU A 65 44.36 -36.68 50.13
N VAL A 66 45.43 -37.38 49.89
CA VAL A 66 46.74 -37.17 50.59
C VAL A 66 47.57 -36.29 49.65
N VAL A 67 48.09 -35.20 50.15
CA VAL A 67 48.95 -34.28 49.42
C VAL A 67 50.27 -34.10 50.20
N PRO A 68 51.45 -34.31 49.59
CA PRO A 68 52.70 -33.94 50.22
C PRO A 68 52.82 -32.45 50.39
N VAL A 69 53.14 -31.95 51.55
CA VAL A 69 53.34 -30.53 51.83
C VAL A 69 54.77 -30.20 51.42
N ARG A 70 54.91 -29.51 50.27
CA ARG A 70 56.19 -29.01 49.79
C ARG A 70 56.24 -27.49 50.16
N GLY A 71 56.76 -27.18 51.34
CA GLY A 71 56.79 -25.74 51.76
C GLY A 71 57.84 -25.49 52.81
N SER A 72 58.00 -24.22 53.17
CA SER A 72 59.03 -23.72 54.09
C SER A 72 58.81 -24.17 55.56
N ASP A 73 57.77 -24.91 55.84
CA ASP A 73 57.52 -25.43 57.20
C ASP A 73 58.15 -26.77 57.41
N PRO A 74 59.27 -26.84 58.16
CA PRO A 74 59.99 -28.11 58.37
C PRO A 74 59.25 -29.12 59.25
N LEU A 75 58.09 -28.76 59.79
CA LEU A 75 57.34 -29.59 60.72
C LEU A 75 56.28 -30.44 60.03
N LEU A 76 55.81 -30.06 58.83
CA LEU A 76 54.75 -30.75 58.12
C LEU A 76 55.26 -31.54 56.93
N ARG A 77 54.79 -32.78 56.75
CA ARG A 77 55.17 -33.71 55.69
C ARG A 77 54.04 -33.97 54.72
N SER A 78 52.85 -34.23 55.22
CA SER A 78 51.68 -34.49 54.38
C SER A 78 50.40 -33.93 55.01
N MET A 79 49.42 -33.71 54.16
CA MET A 79 48.07 -33.25 54.51
C MET A 79 47.08 -34.26 53.91
N LEU A 80 46.20 -34.81 54.74
CA LEU A 80 45.05 -35.55 54.26
C LEU A 80 43.79 -34.76 54.47
N VAL A 81 43.02 -34.64 53.41
CA VAL A 81 41.68 -34.07 53.42
C VAL A 81 40.70 -35.15 53.01
N ALA A 82 39.65 -35.34 53.82
CA ALA A 82 38.63 -36.33 53.50
C ALA A 82 37.21 -35.65 53.54
N ALA A 83 36.39 -36.01 52.58
CA ALA A 83 35.02 -35.52 52.46
C ALA A 83 34.04 -36.69 52.39
N ASP A 84 32.87 -36.51 52.95
CA ASP A 84 31.76 -37.46 52.87
C ASP A 84 31.17 -37.48 51.45
N LEU A 85 31.15 -38.67 50.83
CA LEU A 85 30.56 -38.85 49.50
C LEU A 85 29.04 -38.64 49.48
N ARG A 86 28.38 -38.69 50.62
CA ARG A 86 26.93 -38.44 50.68
C ARG A 86 26.56 -37.03 50.29
N GLU A 87 27.34 -36.02 50.67
CA GLU A 87 27.09 -34.65 50.27
C GLU A 87 27.16 -34.46 48.75
N VAL A 88 27.99 -35.23 48.07
CA VAL A 88 28.14 -35.18 46.61
C VAL A 88 27.11 -36.05 45.89
N SER A 89 26.63 -37.13 46.50
CA SER A 89 25.71 -38.10 45.87
C SER A 89 24.24 -37.62 45.90
N PHE A 90 23.85 -36.80 46.87
CA PHE A 90 22.48 -36.30 46.97
C PHE A 90 22.17 -35.18 45.98
N ALA A 91 23.16 -34.40 45.58
CA ALA A 91 22.97 -33.29 44.65
C ALA A 91 22.41 -33.72 43.27
N PRO A 92 22.92 -34.74 42.57
CA PRO A 92 22.38 -35.17 41.28
C PRO A 92 20.98 -35.79 41.42
N ALA A 93 20.70 -36.54 42.48
CA ALA A 93 19.36 -37.13 42.68
C ALA A 93 18.27 -36.07 42.99
N ALA A 94 18.61 -35.04 43.75
CA ALA A 94 17.71 -33.92 44.02
C ALA A 94 17.44 -33.09 42.76
N LEU A 95 18.49 -32.85 41.97
CA LEU A 95 18.36 -32.18 40.67
C LEU A 95 17.50 -32.99 39.68
N LEU A 96 17.69 -34.29 39.59
CA LEU A 96 16.89 -35.17 38.75
C LEU A 96 15.43 -35.18 39.17
N ARG A 97 15.13 -35.22 40.47
CA ARG A 97 13.73 -35.10 40.97
C ARG A 97 13.11 -33.77 40.66
N SER A 98 13.83 -32.68 40.86
CA SER A 98 13.32 -31.35 40.55
C SER A 98 13.05 -31.20 39.05
N MET A 99 13.96 -31.67 38.18
CA MET A 99 13.77 -31.65 36.73
C MET A 99 12.59 -32.51 36.29
N LEU A 100 12.39 -33.68 36.89
CA LEU A 100 11.30 -34.61 36.56
C LEU A 100 9.89 -34.03 36.89
N VAL A 101 9.83 -33.14 37.85
CA VAL A 101 8.57 -32.43 38.22
C VAL A 101 8.43 -31.14 37.44
N THR A 102 9.48 -30.33 37.31
CA THR A 102 9.39 -29.01 36.68
C THR A 102 9.29 -29.08 35.16
N ALA A 103 9.97 -30.04 34.49
CA ALA A 103 9.94 -30.16 33.04
C ALA A 103 8.54 -30.42 32.47
N PRO A 104 7.74 -31.37 32.97
CA PRO A 104 6.38 -31.58 32.46
C PRO A 104 5.44 -30.40 32.74
N VAL A 105 5.61 -29.70 33.88
CA VAL A 105 4.83 -28.51 34.19
C VAL A 105 5.14 -27.37 33.22
N VAL A 106 6.41 -27.09 32.96
CA VAL A 106 6.83 -26.08 31.98
C VAL A 106 6.36 -26.46 30.57
N LEU A 107 6.47 -27.74 30.21
CA LEU A 107 5.98 -28.23 28.91
C LEU A 107 4.47 -28.03 28.76
N LEU A 108 3.69 -28.39 29.79
CA LEU A 108 2.24 -28.22 29.79
C LEU A 108 1.84 -26.74 29.69
N VAL A 109 2.46 -25.88 30.47
CA VAL A 109 2.22 -24.43 30.41
C VAL A 109 2.58 -23.86 29.03
N SER A 110 3.72 -24.26 28.48
CA SER A 110 4.17 -23.83 27.14
C SER A 110 3.20 -24.30 26.05
N LEU A 111 2.70 -25.53 26.13
CA LEU A 111 1.71 -26.08 25.19
C LEU A 111 0.36 -25.33 25.29
N LEU A 112 -0.12 -25.07 26.50
CA LEU A 112 -1.36 -24.32 26.71
C LEU A 112 -1.23 -22.87 26.21
N LEU A 113 -0.11 -22.22 26.50
CA LEU A 113 0.16 -20.87 26.03
C LEU A 113 0.26 -20.83 24.49
N GLY A 114 1.00 -21.77 23.89
CA GLY A 114 1.15 -21.91 22.45
C GLY A 114 -0.20 -22.15 21.74
N TYR A 115 -1.02 -23.04 22.31
CA TYR A 115 -2.36 -23.32 21.79
C TYR A 115 -3.29 -22.08 21.86
N SER A 116 -3.25 -21.37 22.99
CA SER A 116 -4.05 -20.13 23.17
C SER A 116 -3.60 -19.03 22.22
N LEU A 117 -2.29 -18.81 22.07
CA LEU A 117 -1.74 -17.80 21.16
C LEU A 117 -2.04 -18.15 19.68
N ALA A 118 -1.82 -19.42 19.30
CA ALA A 118 -2.11 -19.86 17.93
C ALA A 118 -3.59 -19.73 17.59
N GLY A 119 -4.49 -20.13 18.49
CA GLY A 119 -5.94 -20.00 18.30
C GLY A 119 -6.40 -18.55 18.12
N ASN A 120 -5.86 -17.64 18.91
CA ASN A 120 -6.23 -16.22 18.84
C ASN A 120 -5.62 -15.47 17.65
N SER A 121 -4.48 -15.92 17.12
CA SER A 121 -3.78 -15.25 16.01
C SER A 121 -4.15 -15.84 14.65
N ILE A 122 -4.41 -17.14 14.54
CA ILE A 122 -4.62 -17.81 13.25
C ILE A 122 -6.10 -17.78 12.84
N ARG A 123 -7.04 -17.99 13.76
CA ARG A 123 -8.48 -18.00 13.43
C ARG A 123 -8.99 -16.77 12.71
N PRO A 124 -8.60 -15.52 13.08
CA PRO A 124 -9.03 -14.34 12.36
C PRO A 124 -8.53 -14.31 10.91
N ILE A 125 -7.33 -14.83 10.66
CA ILE A 125 -6.76 -14.92 9.31
C ILE A 125 -7.53 -15.94 8.46
N GLU A 126 -7.85 -17.10 9.01
CA GLU A 126 -8.67 -18.11 8.33
C GLU A 126 -10.08 -17.57 7.97
N GLN A 127 -10.68 -16.78 8.84
CA GLN A 127 -11.94 -16.10 8.57
C GLN A 127 -11.82 -15.11 7.40
N VAL A 128 -10.75 -14.29 7.38
CA VAL A 128 -10.47 -13.36 6.29
C VAL A 128 -10.29 -14.13 4.97
N VAL A 129 -9.53 -15.23 4.97
CA VAL A 129 -9.31 -16.05 3.77
C VAL A 129 -10.60 -16.70 3.29
N SER A 130 -11.43 -17.23 4.20
CA SER A 130 -12.72 -17.86 3.84
C SER A 130 -13.73 -16.85 3.28
N GLU A 131 -13.80 -15.64 3.86
CA GLU A 131 -14.65 -14.56 3.34
C GLU A 131 -14.14 -14.06 1.97
N LEU A 132 -12.82 -13.95 1.79
CA LEU A 132 -12.22 -13.64 0.49
C LEU A 132 -12.55 -14.69 -0.57
N ALA A 133 -12.49 -15.98 -0.23
CA ALA A 133 -12.82 -17.08 -1.12
C ALA A 133 -14.33 -17.11 -1.48
N ALA A 134 -15.19 -16.55 -0.62
CA ALA A 134 -16.62 -16.43 -0.89
C ALA A 134 -16.99 -15.26 -1.82
N ILE A 135 -16.03 -14.35 -2.10
CA ILE A 135 -16.21 -13.24 -3.02
C ILE A 135 -15.83 -13.73 -4.42
N THR A 136 -16.78 -14.34 -5.13
CA THR A 136 -16.55 -14.94 -6.45
C THR A 136 -17.02 -14.05 -7.60
N ASP A 137 -17.93 -13.11 -7.35
CA ASP A 137 -18.55 -12.25 -8.37
C ASP A 137 -18.61 -10.80 -7.95
N GLY A 138 -18.65 -9.89 -8.92
CA GLY A 138 -18.74 -8.43 -8.69
C GLY A 138 -19.93 -7.98 -7.83
N ARG A 139 -20.93 -8.84 -7.63
CA ARG A 139 -22.09 -8.59 -6.75
C ARG A 139 -21.76 -8.73 -5.27
N SER A 140 -20.68 -9.41 -4.93
CA SER A 140 -20.25 -9.63 -3.54
C SER A 140 -19.29 -8.55 -3.02
N LEU A 141 -18.89 -7.57 -3.84
CA LEU A 141 -17.97 -6.49 -3.46
C LEU A 141 -18.49 -5.56 -2.35
N HIS A 142 -19.81 -5.55 -2.10
CA HIS A 142 -20.42 -4.79 -0.99
C HIS A 142 -20.15 -5.39 0.39
N ARG A 143 -19.68 -6.64 0.45
CA ARG A 143 -19.31 -7.27 1.73
C ARG A 143 -18.07 -6.59 2.30
N ARG A 144 -18.07 -6.41 3.62
CA ARG A 144 -16.92 -5.92 4.36
C ARG A 144 -16.51 -6.97 5.38
N LEU A 145 -15.20 -7.14 5.52
CA LEU A 145 -14.64 -7.99 6.55
C LEU A 145 -14.89 -7.36 7.91
N PRO A 146 -15.49 -8.10 8.88
CA PRO A 146 -15.68 -7.57 10.21
C PRO A 146 -14.33 -7.40 10.93
N VAL A 147 -14.14 -6.26 11.58
CA VAL A 147 -12.98 -6.06 12.46
C VAL A 147 -13.36 -6.61 13.83
N ASP A 148 -12.80 -7.77 14.20
CA ASP A 148 -12.95 -8.28 15.57
C ASP A 148 -12.19 -7.37 16.54
N ARG A 149 -12.89 -6.89 17.59
CA ARG A 149 -12.28 -6.07 18.66
C ARG A 149 -11.18 -6.80 19.44
N ARG A 150 -11.11 -8.12 19.32
CA ARG A 150 -10.10 -8.98 19.97
C ARG A 150 -8.93 -9.30 19.05
N ALA A 151 -8.99 -8.91 17.76
CA ALA A 151 -7.90 -9.14 16.83
C ALA A 151 -6.67 -8.29 17.19
N SER A 152 -5.49 -8.80 16.88
CA SER A 152 -4.25 -8.03 17.03
C SER A 152 -4.27 -6.79 16.13
N ALA A 153 -3.45 -5.78 16.47
CA ALA A 153 -3.38 -4.54 15.69
C ALA A 153 -2.98 -4.80 14.22
N GLU A 154 -2.16 -5.82 13.99
CA GLU A 154 -1.70 -6.23 12.65
C GLU A 154 -2.87 -6.79 11.82
N VAL A 155 -3.70 -7.65 12.43
CA VAL A 155 -4.90 -8.21 11.76
C VAL A 155 -5.92 -7.12 11.48
N ALA A 156 -6.14 -6.20 12.41
CA ALA A 156 -7.03 -5.06 12.19
C ALA A 156 -6.54 -4.16 11.04
N THR A 157 -5.23 -3.91 10.96
CA THR A 157 -4.62 -3.16 9.86
C THR A 157 -4.80 -3.87 8.52
N LEU A 158 -4.59 -5.19 8.47
CA LEU A 158 -4.82 -6.00 7.26
C LEU A 158 -6.28 -5.93 6.81
N VAL A 159 -7.24 -6.14 7.73
CA VAL A 159 -8.67 -6.08 7.43
C VAL A 159 -9.07 -4.71 6.89
N ASN A 160 -8.56 -3.62 7.48
CA ASN A 160 -8.82 -2.27 7.00
C ASN A 160 -8.22 -2.02 5.61
N ALA A 161 -7.01 -2.52 5.34
CA ALA A 161 -6.38 -2.42 4.02
C ALA A 161 -7.18 -3.17 2.95
N VAL A 162 -7.64 -4.39 3.25
CA VAL A 162 -8.49 -5.20 2.36
C VAL A 162 -9.85 -4.53 2.13
N ASN A 163 -10.50 -4.03 3.19
CA ASN A 163 -11.75 -3.28 3.05
C ASN A 163 -11.59 -2.01 2.21
N GLY A 164 -10.45 -1.32 2.35
CA GLY A 164 -10.09 -0.18 1.51
C GLY A 164 -9.89 -0.56 0.04
N MET A 165 -9.31 -1.73 -0.24
CA MET A 165 -9.18 -2.28 -1.59
C MET A 165 -10.57 -2.61 -2.19
N PHE A 166 -11.45 -3.24 -1.41
CA PHE A 166 -12.83 -3.52 -1.86
C PHE A 166 -13.62 -2.25 -2.18
N ALA A 167 -13.48 -1.22 -1.36
CA ALA A 167 -14.13 0.07 -1.63
C ALA A 167 -13.68 0.68 -2.96
N ARG A 168 -12.38 0.62 -3.28
CA ARG A 168 -11.85 1.08 -4.57
C ARG A 168 -12.32 0.22 -5.75
N LEU A 169 -12.33 -1.11 -5.58
CA LEU A 169 -12.83 -2.04 -6.60
C LEU A 169 -14.32 -1.81 -6.88
N GLU A 170 -15.14 -1.67 -5.85
CA GLU A 170 -16.56 -1.37 -5.96
C GLU A 170 -16.81 -0.05 -6.70
N GLN A 171 -16.06 0.99 -6.35
CA GLN A 171 -16.11 2.29 -7.01
C GLN A 171 -15.74 2.19 -8.50
N SER A 172 -14.66 1.46 -8.80
CA SER A 172 -14.21 1.23 -10.18
C SER A 172 -15.23 0.44 -10.99
N PHE A 173 -15.78 -0.62 -10.41
CA PHE A 173 -16.79 -1.45 -11.08
C PHE A 173 -18.11 -0.69 -11.33
N ALA A 174 -18.56 0.10 -10.34
CA ALA A 174 -19.73 0.95 -10.50
C ALA A 174 -19.52 2.05 -11.55
N ALA A 175 -18.31 2.61 -11.64
CA ALA A 175 -17.95 3.57 -12.68
C ALA A 175 -17.94 2.91 -14.07
N GLN A 176 -17.39 1.70 -14.20
CA GLN A 176 -17.38 0.93 -15.43
C GLN A 176 -18.79 0.55 -15.91
N GLN A 177 -19.68 0.10 -14.99
CA GLN A 177 -21.07 -0.18 -15.33
C GLN A 177 -21.82 1.04 -15.81
N ARG A 178 -21.66 2.18 -15.15
CA ARG A 178 -22.25 3.44 -15.60
C ARG A 178 -21.73 3.82 -16.96
N PHE A 179 -20.42 3.76 -17.19
CA PHE A 179 -19.80 4.05 -18.48
C PHE A 179 -20.40 3.21 -19.62
N VAL A 180 -20.57 1.89 -19.43
CA VAL A 180 -21.18 1.01 -20.44
C VAL A 180 -22.65 1.34 -20.67
N ALA A 181 -23.39 1.62 -19.62
CA ALA A 181 -24.79 1.99 -19.72
C ALA A 181 -24.97 3.33 -20.48
N ASP A 182 -24.23 4.34 -20.10
CA ASP A 182 -24.28 5.68 -20.71
C ASP A 182 -23.81 5.64 -22.16
N ALA A 183 -22.73 4.92 -22.47
CA ALA A 183 -22.28 4.69 -23.84
C ALA A 183 -23.34 4.03 -24.71
N SER A 184 -24.04 3.02 -24.16
CA SER A 184 -25.13 2.32 -24.86
C SER A 184 -26.30 3.26 -25.14
N HIS A 185 -26.65 4.12 -24.20
CA HIS A 185 -27.69 5.13 -24.39
C HIS A 185 -27.31 6.18 -25.42
N GLU A 186 -26.09 6.71 -25.35
CA GLU A 186 -25.61 7.74 -26.27
C GLU A 186 -25.39 7.20 -27.71
N LEU A 187 -25.12 5.90 -27.88
CA LEU A 187 -25.07 5.25 -29.21
C LEU A 187 -26.45 4.93 -29.78
N LYS A 188 -27.43 4.59 -28.93
CA LYS A 188 -28.77 4.21 -29.40
C LYS A 188 -29.52 5.35 -30.05
N THR A 189 -29.39 6.56 -29.54
CA THR A 189 -30.09 7.76 -30.04
C THR A 189 -29.68 8.11 -31.48
N PRO A 190 -28.39 8.28 -31.82
CA PRO A 190 -27.94 8.56 -33.18
C PRO A 190 -28.29 7.44 -34.15
N LEU A 191 -28.20 6.17 -33.70
CA LEU A 191 -28.57 5.02 -34.52
C LEU A 191 -30.05 5.04 -34.93
N MET A 192 -30.94 5.50 -34.02
CA MET A 192 -32.37 5.68 -34.36
C MET A 192 -32.57 6.81 -35.32
N VAL A 193 -31.86 7.95 -35.19
CA VAL A 193 -31.92 9.08 -36.11
C VAL A 193 -31.43 8.68 -37.51
N LEU A 194 -30.30 7.98 -37.57
CA LEU A 194 -29.72 7.47 -38.81
C LEU A 194 -30.70 6.51 -39.52
N ARG A 195 -31.28 5.57 -38.77
CA ARG A 195 -32.29 4.66 -39.32
C ARG A 195 -33.49 5.38 -39.89
N ALA A 196 -34.04 6.36 -39.14
CA ALA A 196 -35.17 7.17 -39.61
C ALA A 196 -34.81 8.03 -40.82
N GLY A 197 -33.59 8.53 -40.93
CA GLY A 197 -33.06 9.26 -42.09
C GLY A 197 -33.01 8.39 -43.34
N VAL A 198 -32.43 7.18 -43.22
CA VAL A 198 -32.36 6.20 -44.31
C VAL A 198 -33.75 5.72 -44.73
N GLU A 199 -34.67 5.43 -43.77
CA GLU A 199 -36.04 5.04 -44.10
C GLU A 199 -36.80 6.18 -44.85
N ARG A 200 -36.58 7.46 -44.46
CA ARG A 200 -37.12 8.61 -45.18
C ARG A 200 -36.57 8.75 -46.60
N ALA A 201 -35.24 8.60 -46.75
CA ALA A 201 -34.61 8.68 -48.06
C ALA A 201 -35.14 7.59 -49.02
N LEU A 202 -35.31 6.34 -48.54
CA LEU A 202 -35.87 5.23 -49.30
C LEU A 202 -37.34 5.44 -49.71
N THR A 203 -38.11 6.16 -48.85
CA THR A 203 -39.56 6.40 -49.16
C THR A 203 -39.76 7.65 -50.03
N SER A 204 -38.82 8.59 -50.07
CA SER A 204 -38.88 9.82 -50.85
C SER A 204 -38.59 9.60 -52.35
N GLU A 205 -38.00 8.49 -52.80
CA GLU A 205 -37.75 8.15 -54.21
C GLU A 205 -39.02 8.04 -55.06
N SER A 206 -40.22 8.07 -54.41
CA SER A 206 -41.47 7.86 -55.14
C SER A 206 -42.20 9.08 -55.63
N GLY A 207 -41.63 10.31 -55.52
CA GLY A 207 -42.48 11.43 -55.93
C GLY A 207 -42.01 12.86 -56.02
N SER A 208 -40.75 13.25 -55.97
CA SER A 208 -40.34 14.63 -56.36
C SER A 208 -38.82 14.80 -56.34
N GLY A 209 -38.24 15.11 -57.48
CA GLY A 209 -36.80 15.14 -57.74
C GLY A 209 -36.07 16.37 -57.18
N GLY A 210 -36.06 16.56 -55.91
CA GLY A 210 -35.28 17.65 -55.30
C GLY A 210 -34.93 17.47 -53.83
N ASP A 211 -35.69 16.67 -53.08
CA ASP A 211 -35.62 16.65 -51.62
C ASP A 211 -34.95 15.39 -51.01
N SER A 212 -34.47 14.48 -51.85
CA SER A 212 -33.93 13.18 -51.40
C SER A 212 -32.49 13.21 -50.88
N LEU A 213 -31.73 14.28 -51.14
CA LEU A 213 -30.33 14.42 -50.69
C LEU A 213 -30.22 14.86 -49.24
N GLN A 214 -31.14 15.72 -48.80
CA GLN A 214 -31.11 16.25 -47.42
C GLN A 214 -31.16 15.20 -46.34
N PRO A 215 -32.01 14.12 -46.37
CA PRO A 215 -32.00 13.08 -45.37
C PRO A 215 -30.71 12.22 -45.37
N LEU A 216 -30.03 12.16 -46.54
CA LEU A 216 -28.74 11.47 -46.63
C LEU A 216 -27.60 12.28 -46.06
N ASP A 217 -27.60 13.62 -46.25
CA ASP A 217 -26.63 14.52 -45.61
C ASP A 217 -26.81 14.51 -44.10
N GLU A 218 -28.03 14.60 -43.57
CA GLU A 218 -28.31 14.45 -42.15
C GLU A 218 -27.83 13.12 -41.59
N SER A 219 -27.98 12.02 -42.37
CA SER A 219 -27.49 10.68 -41.99
C SER A 219 -25.97 10.62 -42.00
N LEU A 220 -25.29 11.27 -42.94
CA LEU A 220 -23.83 11.33 -42.95
C LEU A 220 -23.27 12.12 -41.80
N GLU A 221 -23.87 13.23 -41.43
CA GLU A 221 -23.50 14.02 -40.24
C GLU A 221 -23.60 13.16 -38.98
N GLU A 222 -24.68 12.36 -38.85
CA GLU A 222 -24.88 11.50 -37.69
C GLU A 222 -23.86 10.35 -37.64
N VAL A 223 -23.43 9.77 -38.79
CA VAL A 223 -22.35 8.78 -38.86
C VAL A 223 -21.03 9.40 -38.39
N ASN A 224 -20.69 10.61 -38.83
CA ASN A 224 -19.48 11.32 -38.42
C ASN A 224 -19.49 11.56 -36.90
N ARG A 225 -20.61 11.98 -36.35
CA ARG A 225 -20.81 12.19 -34.92
C ARG A 225 -20.66 10.89 -34.10
N MET A 226 -21.23 9.77 -34.61
CA MET A 226 -21.05 8.47 -34.00
C MET A 226 -19.57 8.04 -34.01
N SER A 227 -18.86 8.28 -35.11
CA SER A 227 -17.42 7.96 -35.22
C SER A 227 -16.62 8.75 -34.17
N GLU A 228 -16.88 10.04 -34.04
CA GLU A 228 -16.25 10.88 -33.01
C GLU A 228 -16.57 10.40 -31.57
N LEU A 229 -17.81 10.00 -31.31
CA LEU A 229 -18.21 9.43 -30.03
C LEU A 229 -17.44 8.16 -29.72
N VAL A 230 -17.32 7.23 -30.67
CA VAL A 230 -16.58 5.98 -30.51
C VAL A 230 -15.10 6.25 -30.26
N ASP A 231 -14.47 7.17 -31.00
CA ASP A 231 -13.07 7.53 -30.83
C ASP A 231 -12.81 8.15 -29.45
N ASN A 232 -13.74 8.98 -28.98
CA ASN A 232 -13.69 9.55 -27.65
C ASN A 232 -13.82 8.49 -26.54
N LEU A 233 -14.71 7.52 -26.71
CA LEU A 233 -14.87 6.38 -25.80
C LEU A 233 -13.62 5.50 -25.74
N LEU A 234 -13.04 5.18 -26.91
CA LEU A 234 -11.81 4.39 -26.99
C LEU A 234 -10.62 5.13 -26.35
N THR A 235 -10.55 6.44 -26.52
CA THR A 235 -9.52 7.29 -25.90
C THR A 235 -9.61 7.21 -24.38
N LEU A 236 -10.81 7.39 -23.81
CA LEU A 236 -11.02 7.31 -22.36
C LEU A 236 -10.80 5.89 -21.81
N ALA A 237 -11.23 4.85 -22.52
CA ALA A 237 -11.00 3.47 -22.12
C ALA A 237 -9.49 3.15 -22.06
N ARG A 238 -8.71 3.54 -23.07
CA ARG A 238 -7.24 3.38 -23.05
C ARG A 238 -6.57 4.21 -21.96
N ALA A 239 -7.10 5.39 -21.67
CA ALA A 239 -6.63 6.25 -20.61
C ALA A 239 -6.77 5.58 -19.23
N ASP A 240 -7.92 4.96 -18.95
CA ASP A 240 -8.18 4.24 -17.70
C ASP A 240 -7.23 3.04 -17.49
N GLU A 241 -6.86 2.40 -18.58
CA GLU A 241 -5.91 1.28 -18.53
C GLU A 241 -4.45 1.73 -18.43
N GLY A 242 -4.17 3.05 -18.42
CA GLY A 242 -2.81 3.59 -18.52
C GLY A 242 -2.12 3.25 -19.84
N ARG A 243 -2.89 2.91 -20.89
CA ARG A 243 -2.41 2.45 -22.20
C ARG A 243 -2.62 3.46 -23.32
N ALA A 244 -2.79 4.73 -22.99
CA ALA A 244 -2.92 5.80 -23.98
C ALA A 244 -1.56 6.54 -24.10
N PRO A 245 -0.60 6.02 -24.89
CA PRO A 245 0.70 6.65 -25.04
C PRO A 245 0.53 8.00 -25.73
N LEU A 246 1.27 9.01 -25.25
CA LEU A 246 1.34 10.31 -25.89
C LEU A 246 2.45 10.29 -26.98
N ALA A 247 2.14 10.80 -28.17
CA ALA A 247 3.13 11.06 -29.20
C ALA A 247 3.77 12.44 -28.98
N VAL A 248 4.62 12.52 -27.96
CA VAL A 248 5.24 13.77 -27.53
C VAL A 248 6.29 14.23 -28.52
N ALA A 249 6.19 15.47 -28.99
CA ALA A 249 7.15 16.15 -29.85
C ALA A 249 7.23 17.63 -29.47
N GLU A 250 8.36 18.27 -29.76
CA GLU A 250 8.53 19.71 -29.62
C GLU A 250 7.60 20.44 -30.59
N CYS A 251 6.74 21.31 -30.05
CA CYS A 251 5.90 22.18 -30.87
C CYS A 251 5.75 23.57 -30.25
N ASP A 252 5.44 24.57 -31.05
CA ASP A 252 5.08 25.89 -30.58
C ASP A 252 3.58 25.92 -30.26
N LEU A 253 3.25 26.14 -28.99
CA LEU A 253 1.85 26.21 -28.53
C LEU A 253 1.09 27.39 -29.10
N ARG A 254 1.76 28.45 -29.57
CA ARG A 254 1.14 29.59 -30.23
C ARG A 254 0.43 29.19 -31.53
N GLU A 255 1.05 28.27 -32.29
CA GLU A 255 0.42 27.75 -33.53
C GLU A 255 -0.90 27.03 -33.20
N LEU A 256 -0.90 26.19 -32.17
CA LEU A 256 -2.09 25.44 -31.75
C LEU A 256 -3.21 26.36 -31.26
N VAL A 257 -2.86 27.43 -30.54
CA VAL A 257 -3.85 28.44 -30.11
C VAL A 257 -4.39 29.22 -31.31
N SER A 258 -3.53 29.53 -32.26
CA SER A 258 -3.98 30.24 -33.50
C SER A 258 -4.92 29.34 -34.33
N GLU A 259 -4.60 28.06 -34.52
CA GLU A 259 -5.50 27.09 -35.19
C GLU A 259 -6.86 26.96 -34.47
N ALA A 260 -6.84 26.93 -33.13
CA ALA A 260 -8.08 26.91 -32.34
C ALA A 260 -8.89 28.18 -32.47
N ALA A 261 -8.24 29.36 -32.53
CA ALA A 261 -8.87 30.64 -32.75
C ALA A 261 -9.51 30.77 -34.14
N GLU A 262 -8.84 30.29 -35.18
CA GLU A 262 -9.43 30.22 -36.53
C GLU A 262 -10.71 29.38 -36.53
N THR A 263 -10.67 28.21 -35.86
CA THR A 263 -11.87 27.37 -35.72
C THR A 263 -12.98 28.11 -34.94
N ALA A 264 -12.60 28.82 -33.86
CA ALA A 264 -13.54 29.62 -33.09
C ALA A 264 -14.21 30.71 -33.93
N HIS A 265 -13.45 31.41 -34.79
CA HIS A 265 -13.99 32.43 -35.72
C HIS A 265 -15.02 31.82 -36.66
N ILE A 266 -14.71 30.67 -37.28
CA ILE A 266 -15.64 29.98 -38.18
C ILE A 266 -16.93 29.59 -37.45
N LEU A 267 -16.84 29.02 -36.25
CA LEU A 267 -18.01 28.60 -35.46
C LEU A 267 -18.82 29.79 -34.93
N ALA A 268 -18.20 30.95 -34.76
CA ALA A 268 -18.80 32.17 -34.23
C ALA A 268 -19.52 33.03 -35.31
N GLU A 269 -19.23 32.85 -36.62
CA GLU A 269 -19.74 33.70 -37.72
C GLU A 269 -21.26 33.88 -37.72
N GLY A 270 -22.02 32.84 -37.36
CA GLY A 270 -23.50 32.92 -37.35
C GLY A 270 -24.12 33.54 -36.08
N ARG A 271 -23.29 33.86 -35.05
CA ARG A 271 -23.80 34.24 -33.72
C ARG A 271 -23.28 35.57 -33.17
N ASN A 272 -22.59 36.35 -34.00
CA ASN A 272 -21.97 37.64 -33.63
C ASN A 272 -21.09 37.56 -32.37
N ILE A 273 -20.42 36.44 -32.11
CA ILE A 273 -19.52 36.27 -31.00
C ILE A 273 -18.14 36.84 -31.41
N SER A 274 -17.63 37.79 -30.59
CA SER A 274 -16.28 38.34 -30.78
C SER A 274 -15.22 37.34 -30.26
N VAL A 275 -14.26 36.95 -31.12
CA VAL A 275 -13.18 36.06 -30.76
C VAL A 275 -11.87 36.83 -30.68
N GLY A 276 -11.21 36.79 -29.53
CA GLY A 276 -9.90 37.42 -29.29
C GLY A 276 -8.85 36.40 -28.88
N THR A 277 -7.58 36.68 -29.18
CA THR A 277 -6.42 35.88 -28.75
C THR A 277 -5.42 36.74 -28.03
N VAL A 278 -4.85 36.22 -26.94
CA VAL A 278 -3.74 36.83 -26.21
C VAL A 278 -2.58 35.87 -26.25
N LEU A 279 -1.54 36.20 -27.02
CA LEU A 279 -0.37 35.38 -27.23
C LEU A 279 0.88 36.14 -26.78
N PRO A 280 1.88 35.49 -26.20
CA PRO A 280 3.20 36.09 -25.95
C PRO A 280 3.93 36.35 -27.28
N ASP A 281 4.77 37.40 -27.32
CA ASP A 281 5.55 37.75 -28.51
C ASP A 281 6.58 36.67 -28.89
N GLN A 282 7.12 35.93 -27.88
CA GLN A 282 8.10 34.90 -28.07
C GLN A 282 7.45 33.53 -28.30
N GLU A 283 8.12 32.66 -29.09
CA GLU A 283 7.72 31.27 -29.26
C GLU A 283 7.61 30.55 -27.92
N VAL A 284 6.56 29.75 -27.74
CA VAL A 284 6.36 28.93 -26.56
C VAL A 284 6.51 27.48 -26.95
N ARG A 285 7.78 27.05 -27.05
CA ARG A 285 8.12 25.65 -27.36
C ARG A 285 7.97 24.75 -26.14
N MET A 286 7.34 23.62 -26.36
CA MET A 286 7.08 22.62 -25.33
C MET A 286 6.97 21.22 -25.94
N ALA A 287 7.50 20.22 -25.22
CA ALA A 287 7.37 18.81 -25.57
C ALA A 287 5.97 18.29 -25.18
N VAL A 288 5.07 18.20 -26.15
CA VAL A 288 3.67 17.77 -25.96
C VAL A 288 3.17 16.93 -27.14
N ASP A 289 2.08 16.20 -26.94
CA ASP A 289 1.36 15.58 -28.06
C ASP A 289 0.48 16.64 -28.75
N ARG A 290 0.93 17.09 -29.94
CA ARG A 290 0.28 18.11 -30.74
C ARG A 290 -1.20 17.78 -30.98
N THR A 291 -1.51 16.54 -31.32
CA THR A 291 -2.88 16.10 -31.64
C THR A 291 -3.78 16.19 -30.43
N ARG A 292 -3.27 15.79 -29.26
CA ARG A 292 -4.04 15.84 -28.01
C ARG A 292 -4.24 17.27 -27.52
N ILE A 293 -3.21 18.10 -27.53
CA ILE A 293 -3.38 19.53 -27.15
C ILE A 293 -4.33 20.25 -28.09
N ARG A 294 -4.27 19.98 -29.40
CA ARG A 294 -5.26 20.50 -30.35
C ARG A 294 -6.67 20.04 -30.00
N GLN A 295 -6.87 18.76 -29.70
CA GLN A 295 -8.17 18.20 -29.26
C GLN A 295 -8.70 18.90 -28.00
N LEU A 296 -7.82 19.13 -27.02
CA LEU A 296 -8.14 19.85 -25.79
C LEU A 296 -8.64 21.25 -26.08
N LEU A 297 -7.89 22.02 -26.88
CA LEU A 297 -8.25 23.39 -27.26
C LEU A 297 -9.57 23.42 -28.02
N LEU A 298 -9.78 22.55 -29.00
CA LEU A 298 -11.02 22.45 -29.75
C LEU A 298 -12.23 22.14 -28.86
N ASN A 299 -12.08 21.21 -27.91
CA ASN A 299 -13.14 20.90 -26.96
C ASN A 299 -13.53 22.12 -26.11
N LEU A 300 -12.55 22.90 -25.64
CA LEU A 300 -12.82 24.11 -24.84
C LEU A 300 -13.45 25.21 -25.71
N VAL A 301 -12.92 25.43 -26.89
CA VAL A 301 -13.42 26.47 -27.83
C VAL A 301 -14.83 26.15 -28.31
N THR A 302 -15.12 24.94 -28.73
CA THR A 302 -16.46 24.53 -29.15
C THR A 302 -17.48 24.65 -28.03
N ASN A 303 -17.10 24.31 -26.81
CA ASN A 303 -17.95 24.54 -25.63
C ASN A 303 -18.17 26.05 -25.39
N ALA A 304 -17.12 26.85 -25.46
CA ALA A 304 -17.20 28.28 -25.26
C ALA A 304 -18.15 28.96 -26.28
N VAL A 305 -18.00 28.67 -27.60
CA VAL A 305 -18.90 29.16 -28.62
C VAL A 305 -20.33 28.69 -28.38
N LYS A 306 -20.53 27.42 -28.10
CA LYS A 306 -21.84 26.81 -27.89
C LYS A 306 -22.62 27.45 -26.76
N TYR A 307 -21.97 27.69 -25.62
CA TYR A 307 -22.63 28.23 -24.42
C TYR A 307 -22.53 29.73 -24.28
N SER A 308 -21.85 30.42 -25.20
CA SER A 308 -21.88 31.89 -25.30
C SER A 308 -23.24 32.38 -25.73
N LEU A 309 -23.60 33.58 -25.29
CA LEU A 309 -24.77 34.31 -25.76
C LEU A 309 -24.45 35.01 -27.10
N ASP A 310 -25.45 35.24 -27.89
CA ASP A 310 -25.31 36.02 -29.14
C ASP A 310 -24.78 37.43 -28.82
N GLY A 311 -23.74 37.86 -29.52
CA GLY A 311 -23.03 39.10 -29.21
C GLY A 311 -22.05 39.01 -28.04
N GLY A 312 -21.78 37.78 -27.55
CA GLY A 312 -20.82 37.55 -26.49
C GLY A 312 -19.36 37.63 -26.94
N GLU A 313 -18.47 37.43 -25.99
CA GLU A 313 -17.01 37.44 -26.22
C GLU A 313 -16.41 36.10 -25.85
N LEU A 314 -15.42 35.67 -26.64
CA LEU A 314 -14.58 34.51 -26.42
C LEU A 314 -13.11 34.96 -26.50
N ALA A 315 -12.31 34.63 -25.48
CA ALA A 315 -10.89 34.92 -25.47
C ALA A 315 -10.08 33.60 -25.23
N ILE A 316 -9.05 33.41 -26.03
CA ILE A 316 -8.10 32.33 -25.90
C ILE A 316 -6.76 32.92 -25.51
N GLU A 317 -6.25 32.56 -24.35
CA GLU A 317 -5.03 33.14 -23.78
C GLU A 317 -3.96 32.08 -23.60
N LEU A 318 -2.73 32.41 -24.01
CA LEU A 318 -1.54 31.61 -23.75
C LEU A 318 -0.59 32.44 -22.90
N ASN A 319 -0.30 31.98 -21.71
CA ASN A 319 0.64 32.61 -20.80
C ASN A 319 1.80 31.65 -20.51
N ALA A 320 3.03 32.09 -20.63
CA ALA A 320 4.22 31.29 -20.39
C ALA A 320 5.02 31.89 -19.19
N ALA A 321 5.10 31.13 -18.11
CA ALA A 321 5.98 31.42 -16.99
C ALA A 321 7.23 30.50 -17.06
N GLU A 322 8.16 30.69 -16.14
CA GLU A 322 9.41 29.89 -16.13
C GLU A 322 9.13 28.39 -15.93
N ASP A 323 8.23 28.03 -15.03
CA ASP A 323 7.98 26.63 -14.63
C ASP A 323 6.76 26.01 -15.29
N GLN A 324 5.85 26.82 -15.83
CA GLN A 324 4.58 26.34 -16.36
C GLN A 324 4.06 27.17 -17.54
N VAL A 325 3.27 26.55 -18.37
CA VAL A 325 2.50 27.21 -19.42
C VAL A 325 1.03 27.10 -19.09
N GLN A 326 0.29 28.19 -19.24
CA GLN A 326 -1.15 28.26 -19.02
C GLN A 326 -1.89 28.56 -20.32
N LEU A 327 -2.86 27.69 -20.64
CA LEU A 327 -3.82 27.88 -21.70
C LEU A 327 -5.16 28.20 -21.05
N ALA A 328 -5.74 29.35 -21.34
CA ALA A 328 -7.05 29.75 -20.81
C ALA A 328 -8.03 30.01 -21.94
N VAL A 329 -9.24 29.50 -21.78
CA VAL A 329 -10.38 29.80 -22.67
C VAL A 329 -11.47 30.42 -21.81
N ARG A 330 -11.82 31.66 -22.16
CA ARG A 330 -12.82 32.49 -21.46
C ARG A 330 -13.99 32.75 -22.37
N ASP A 331 -15.22 32.57 -21.89
CA ASP A 331 -16.45 32.95 -22.52
C ASP A 331 -17.30 33.89 -21.64
N THR A 332 -18.19 34.65 -22.25
CA THR A 332 -19.20 35.46 -21.57
C THR A 332 -20.59 34.83 -21.65
N GLY A 333 -20.65 33.50 -21.65
CA GLY A 333 -21.87 32.72 -21.83
C GLY A 333 -22.74 32.61 -20.57
N ILE A 334 -23.61 31.60 -20.61
CA ILE A 334 -24.59 31.33 -19.54
C ILE A 334 -23.96 31.01 -18.18
N GLY A 335 -22.69 30.61 -18.18
CA GLY A 335 -21.98 30.16 -16.98
C GLY A 335 -22.52 28.84 -16.43
N ILE A 336 -21.85 28.36 -15.34
CA ILE A 336 -22.10 27.08 -14.71
C ILE A 336 -22.54 27.33 -13.26
N ALA A 337 -23.58 26.62 -12.82
CA ALA A 337 -24.03 26.70 -11.43
C ALA A 337 -23.01 26.06 -10.47
N ALA A 338 -22.86 26.60 -9.26
CA ALA A 338 -21.85 26.12 -8.29
C ALA A 338 -22.02 24.63 -7.91
N GLY A 339 -23.26 24.12 -7.90
CA GLY A 339 -23.55 22.72 -7.66
C GLY A 339 -23.08 21.78 -8.77
N ASP A 340 -22.90 22.29 -9.98
CA ASP A 340 -22.53 21.54 -11.17
C ASP A 340 -21.01 21.48 -11.35
N LEU A 341 -20.29 22.49 -10.85
CA LEU A 341 -18.82 22.59 -11.02
C LEU A 341 -18.03 21.34 -10.64
N PRO A 342 -18.35 20.60 -9.57
CA PRO A 342 -17.63 19.38 -9.21
C PRO A 342 -17.77 18.25 -10.24
N HIS A 343 -18.83 18.28 -11.07
CA HIS A 343 -19.25 17.21 -11.96
C HIS A 343 -18.97 17.45 -13.43
N ILE A 344 -18.62 18.67 -13.85
CA ILE A 344 -18.46 19.00 -15.27
C ILE A 344 -17.39 18.20 -15.99
N PHE A 345 -16.45 17.61 -15.27
CA PHE A 345 -15.41 16.73 -15.81
C PHE A 345 -15.77 15.24 -15.74
N ASP A 346 -16.95 14.90 -15.15
CA ASP A 346 -17.44 13.53 -15.15
C ASP A 346 -17.88 13.14 -16.56
N ARG A 347 -17.70 11.86 -16.92
CA ARG A 347 -18.10 11.35 -18.25
C ARG A 347 -19.60 11.41 -18.41
N PHE A 348 -20.06 11.79 -19.62
CA PHE A 348 -21.46 11.93 -19.97
C PHE A 348 -22.25 12.96 -19.13
N TRP A 349 -21.52 13.72 -18.28
CA TRP A 349 -22.19 14.73 -17.48
C TRP A 349 -22.71 15.88 -18.34
N ARG A 350 -23.94 16.29 -18.06
CA ARG A 350 -24.64 17.42 -18.74
C ARG A 350 -25.47 18.15 -17.70
N ALA A 351 -25.46 19.47 -17.74
CA ALA A 351 -26.42 20.26 -16.97
C ALA A 351 -27.85 19.95 -17.43
N ASP A 352 -28.81 20.08 -16.51
CA ASP A 352 -30.20 19.67 -16.66
C ASP A 352 -30.80 20.07 -18.04
N PRO A 353 -31.42 19.12 -18.80
CA PRO A 353 -31.97 19.37 -20.14
C PRO A 353 -33.09 20.42 -20.16
N VAL A 354 -33.71 20.73 -19.02
CA VAL A 354 -34.76 21.77 -18.89
C VAL A 354 -34.23 23.20 -19.11
N ARG A 355 -32.91 23.41 -18.98
CA ARG A 355 -32.26 24.72 -19.20
C ARG A 355 -31.66 24.90 -20.59
N SER A 356 -31.57 23.85 -21.39
CA SER A 356 -31.10 23.89 -22.77
C SER A 356 -32.28 24.33 -23.65
N ARG A 357 -32.07 25.37 -24.46
CA ARG A 357 -33.11 25.83 -25.44
C ARG A 357 -33.51 24.62 -26.31
N GLU A 358 -34.81 24.40 -26.47
CA GLU A 358 -35.37 23.42 -27.41
C GLU A 358 -34.70 23.57 -28.79
N GLY A 359 -33.96 22.58 -29.22
CA GLY A 359 -33.33 22.49 -30.56
C GLY A 359 -31.85 22.15 -30.59
N GLU A 360 -31.07 22.46 -29.57
CA GLU A 360 -29.62 22.14 -29.57
C GLU A 360 -29.34 20.76 -28.98
N ARG A 361 -29.45 19.74 -29.80
CA ARG A 361 -28.91 18.40 -29.55
C ARG A 361 -27.39 18.44 -29.61
N THR A 362 -26.67 18.71 -28.48
CA THR A 362 -25.30 19.03 -28.71
C THR A 362 -24.39 18.50 -27.58
N GLY A 363 -23.58 17.52 -27.94
CA GLY A 363 -22.41 17.05 -27.22
C GLY A 363 -22.67 15.81 -26.35
N SER A 364 -21.78 14.86 -26.50
CA SER A 364 -21.80 13.56 -25.77
C SER A 364 -21.49 13.65 -24.27
N GLY A 365 -21.11 14.84 -23.76
CA GLY A 365 -20.62 14.97 -22.37
C GLY A 365 -19.25 14.34 -22.12
N LEU A 366 -18.50 14.01 -23.18
CA LEU A 366 -17.16 13.42 -23.06
C LEU A 366 -16.04 14.44 -23.25
N GLY A 367 -16.31 15.57 -23.91
CA GLY A 367 -15.27 16.54 -24.29
C GLY A 367 -14.47 17.08 -23.08
N LEU A 368 -15.13 17.48 -21.99
CA LEU A 368 -14.45 17.99 -20.80
C LEU A 368 -13.72 16.88 -20.03
N ALA A 369 -14.24 15.66 -20.00
CA ALA A 369 -13.55 14.50 -19.41
C ALA A 369 -12.25 14.18 -20.18
N ILE A 370 -12.29 14.25 -21.53
CA ILE A 370 -11.11 14.10 -22.37
C ILE A 370 -10.13 15.26 -22.16
N THR A 371 -10.61 16.47 -22.09
CA THR A 371 -9.78 17.66 -21.82
C THR A 371 -9.02 17.52 -20.49
N LYS A 372 -9.69 17.05 -19.44
CA LYS A 372 -9.07 16.77 -18.15
C LYS A 372 -8.01 15.68 -18.28
N TRP A 373 -8.32 14.57 -18.92
CA TRP A 373 -7.36 13.50 -19.14
C TRP A 373 -6.13 13.98 -19.93
N ILE A 374 -6.33 14.76 -21.01
CA ILE A 374 -5.20 15.28 -21.79
C ILE A 374 -4.28 16.15 -20.92
N ALA A 375 -4.85 17.03 -20.11
CA ALA A 375 -4.08 17.88 -19.18
C ALA A 375 -3.27 17.01 -18.19
N GLU A 376 -3.93 16.05 -17.53
CA GLU A 376 -3.31 15.15 -16.56
C GLU A 376 -2.25 14.24 -17.19
N ALA A 377 -2.47 13.71 -18.41
CA ALA A 377 -1.51 12.91 -19.13
C ALA A 377 -0.23 13.67 -19.50
N HIS A 378 -0.32 15.01 -19.65
CA HIS A 378 0.84 15.89 -19.82
C HIS A 378 1.42 16.37 -18.46
N GLY A 379 1.03 15.77 -17.34
CA GLY A 379 1.49 16.15 -16.00
C GLY A 379 0.92 17.49 -15.49
N GLY A 380 -0.08 18.01 -16.19
CA GLY A 380 -0.73 19.28 -15.88
C GLY A 380 -2.04 19.12 -15.11
N THR A 381 -2.76 20.24 -14.99
CA THR A 381 -4.08 20.32 -14.35
C THR A 381 -5.01 21.22 -15.14
N ILE A 382 -6.32 20.97 -15.01
CA ILE A 382 -7.36 21.87 -15.52
C ILE A 382 -8.19 22.38 -14.35
N THR A 383 -8.48 23.68 -14.38
CA THR A 383 -9.37 24.34 -13.41
C THR A 383 -10.45 25.11 -14.13
N VAL A 384 -11.56 25.37 -13.44
CA VAL A 384 -12.70 26.13 -13.95
C VAL A 384 -13.11 27.19 -12.96
N GLN A 385 -13.39 28.37 -13.48
CA GLN A 385 -14.05 29.47 -12.74
C GLN A 385 -15.27 29.91 -13.52
N SER A 386 -16.44 29.83 -12.91
CA SER A 386 -17.68 30.18 -13.58
C SER A 386 -18.69 30.79 -12.61
N ARG A 387 -19.52 31.66 -13.16
CA ARG A 387 -20.68 32.20 -12.46
C ARG A 387 -21.88 32.29 -13.44
N PRO A 388 -23.06 31.83 -13.03
CA PRO A 388 -24.27 31.93 -13.86
C PRO A 388 -24.48 33.36 -14.38
N GLY A 389 -24.68 33.49 -15.68
CA GLY A 389 -24.88 34.77 -16.38
C GLY A 389 -23.63 35.64 -16.53
N ARG A 390 -22.44 35.16 -16.15
CA ARG A 390 -21.17 35.90 -16.30
C ARG A 390 -20.13 35.17 -17.13
N GLY A 391 -20.44 33.95 -17.60
CA GLY A 391 -19.55 33.15 -18.41
C GLY A 391 -18.63 32.20 -17.60
N THR A 392 -17.69 31.63 -18.31
CA THR A 392 -16.80 30.59 -17.78
C THR A 392 -15.36 30.86 -18.20
N VAL A 393 -14.41 30.48 -17.35
CA VAL A 393 -12.97 30.44 -17.66
C VAL A 393 -12.47 29.07 -17.34
N PHE A 394 -12.01 28.36 -18.36
CA PHE A 394 -11.21 27.13 -18.19
C PHE A 394 -9.74 27.49 -18.28
N THR A 395 -8.94 27.00 -17.34
CA THR A 395 -7.49 27.20 -17.32
C THR A 395 -6.79 25.86 -17.22
N VAL A 396 -5.96 25.55 -18.21
CA VAL A 396 -5.09 24.36 -18.26
C VAL A 396 -3.68 24.82 -17.94
N SER A 397 -3.07 24.25 -16.91
CA SER A 397 -1.69 24.51 -16.50
C SER A 397 -0.84 23.31 -16.81
N LEU A 398 0.18 23.46 -17.67
CA LEU A 398 1.10 22.42 -18.10
C LEU A 398 2.51 22.75 -17.56
N PRO A 399 3.19 21.84 -16.83
CA PRO A 399 4.56 22.07 -16.39
C PRO A 399 5.52 22.00 -17.58
N ARG A 400 6.49 22.92 -17.65
CA ARG A 400 7.49 22.92 -18.73
C ARG A 400 8.48 21.74 -18.68
N THR A 401 8.67 21.18 -17.48
CA THR A 401 9.58 20.06 -17.22
C THR A 401 8.82 18.83 -16.70
N ALA A 402 7.69 18.50 -17.31
CA ALA A 402 6.95 17.33 -16.86
C ALA A 402 7.72 16.04 -17.17
N PRO A 403 7.80 15.09 -16.23
CA PRO A 403 8.12 13.72 -16.59
C PRO A 403 6.94 13.20 -17.43
N VAL A 404 7.21 12.84 -18.66
CA VAL A 404 6.29 12.05 -19.47
C VAL A 404 6.06 10.76 -18.71
N VAL A 405 4.87 10.60 -18.14
CA VAL A 405 4.46 9.32 -17.55
C VAL A 405 4.30 8.35 -18.69
N GLY A 406 5.30 7.46 -18.85
CA GLY A 406 5.30 6.38 -19.83
C GLY A 406 4.38 5.23 -19.41
#